data_d03e34b7259af4231859362f76611bfb
#
_entry.id   d03e34b7259af4231859362f76611bfb
#
_cell.length_a   1.000
_cell.length_b   1.000
_cell.length_c   1.000
_cell.angle_alpha   90.00
_cell.angle_beta   90.00
_cell.angle_gamma   90.00
#
_symmetry.space_group_name_H-M   'P 1'
#
loop_
_entity.id
_entity.type
_entity.pdbx_description
1 polymer ?
#
loop_
_entity_poly.entity_id
_entity_poly.type
_entity_poly.pdbx_seq_one_letter_code
_entity_poly.pdbx_strand_id
1 'polypeptide(L)'
;MTSYVATERSVPTTTAVDSSRLRLFCGNSNPALAQEIAAYLGIPVGPRVSKRFADGELYIQIQESIRGCDVFLVQPTCAPVNDHLMELLIMVDACRRASARQITAVIPYYGYARADRKTAGRESITAKLVANLLKESGVNRVLAMDLHSAQIQGYFDIPCDHIYGAPVLVDYLATRDLGEVVVVSPDVGGVRSEEHTSELQSH
;
A
#
# COMPACT_ATOMS: atom_id res chain seq x y z
N MET A 1 -28.47 -1.11 -28.43
CA MET A 1 -28.20 -2.33 -27.66
C MET A 1 -26.82 -2.82 -28.02
N THR A 2 -25.80 -2.40 -27.31
CA THR A 2 -24.42 -2.82 -27.53
C THR A 2 -24.11 -3.87 -26.46
N SER A 3 -24.00 -5.13 -26.87
CA SER A 3 -23.69 -6.23 -25.99
C SER A 3 -22.23 -6.11 -25.53
N TYR A 4 -22.04 -5.93 -24.23
CA TYR A 4 -20.73 -6.00 -23.59
C TYR A 4 -20.25 -7.44 -23.60
N VAL A 5 -19.25 -7.74 -24.40
CA VAL A 5 -18.54 -9.02 -24.36
C VAL A 5 -17.44 -8.88 -23.31
N ALA A 6 -17.62 -9.52 -22.17
CA ALA A 6 -16.57 -9.65 -21.17
C ALA A 6 -15.38 -10.40 -21.81
N THR A 7 -14.35 -9.66 -22.17
CA THR A 7 -13.08 -10.26 -22.60
C THR A 7 -12.45 -10.90 -21.37
N GLU A 8 -12.36 -12.24 -21.37
CA GLU A 8 -11.52 -12.95 -20.39
C GLU A 8 -10.10 -12.37 -20.49
N ARG A 9 -9.74 -11.50 -19.55
CA ARG A 9 -8.36 -11.13 -19.36
C ARG A 9 -7.64 -12.38 -18.89
N SER A 10 -6.93 -13.05 -19.79
CA SER A 10 -5.96 -14.08 -19.42
C SER A 10 -5.03 -13.46 -18.38
N VAL A 11 -5.05 -13.98 -17.17
CA VAL A 11 -4.03 -13.67 -16.16
C VAL A 11 -2.69 -13.93 -16.86
N PRO A 12 -1.81 -12.93 -17.00
CA PRO A 12 -0.54 -13.14 -17.67
C PRO A 12 0.16 -14.28 -16.92
N THR A 13 0.58 -15.28 -17.67
CA THR A 13 1.37 -16.41 -17.16
C THR A 13 2.56 -15.79 -16.44
N THR A 14 2.54 -15.83 -15.12
CA THR A 14 3.56 -15.25 -14.27
C THR A 14 4.90 -15.83 -14.70
N THR A 15 5.72 -15.04 -15.37
CA THR A 15 7.14 -15.35 -15.50
C THR A 15 7.62 -15.65 -14.10
N ALA A 16 8.14 -16.84 -13.86
CA ALA A 16 8.51 -17.31 -12.54
C ALA A 16 9.40 -16.23 -11.88
N VAL A 17 8.82 -15.48 -10.95
CA VAL A 17 9.58 -14.52 -10.16
C VAL A 17 10.58 -15.34 -9.36
N ASP A 18 11.85 -15.00 -9.44
CA ASP A 18 12.86 -15.61 -8.56
C ASP A 18 12.52 -15.27 -7.13
N SER A 19 11.67 -16.09 -6.52
CA SER A 19 11.18 -15.91 -5.16
C SER A 19 12.26 -16.23 -4.11
N SER A 20 13.43 -16.72 -4.52
CA SER A 20 14.49 -17.13 -3.59
C SER A 20 14.95 -15.98 -2.70
N ARG A 21 14.93 -14.75 -3.20
CA ARG A 21 15.34 -13.55 -2.48
C ARG A 21 14.17 -12.68 -1.97
N LEU A 22 12.95 -13.02 -2.32
CA LEU A 22 11.78 -12.26 -1.90
C LEU A 22 11.39 -12.64 -0.47
N ARG A 23 11.23 -11.64 0.39
CA ARG A 23 10.76 -11.80 1.77
C ARG A 23 9.61 -10.85 2.02
N LEU A 24 8.54 -11.36 2.59
CA LEU A 24 7.36 -10.58 2.94
C LEU A 24 7.15 -10.62 4.45
N PHE A 25 7.05 -9.46 5.05
CA PHE A 25 6.68 -9.29 6.46
C PHE A 25 5.45 -8.39 6.56
N CYS A 26 4.75 -8.48 7.68
CA CYS A 26 3.63 -7.58 7.95
C CYS A 26 3.77 -6.91 9.31
N GLY A 27 3.21 -5.72 9.45
CA GLY A 27 2.95 -5.12 10.74
C GLY A 27 1.65 -5.66 11.35
N ASN A 28 1.19 -5.02 12.43
CA ASN A 28 0.02 -5.46 13.19
C ASN A 28 -1.31 -4.89 12.68
N SER A 29 -1.29 -3.95 11.72
CA SER A 29 -2.51 -3.27 11.27
C SER A 29 -3.45 -4.17 10.46
N ASN A 30 -2.92 -5.05 9.60
CA ASN A 30 -3.73 -5.99 8.81
C ASN A 30 -2.96 -7.26 8.44
N PRO A 31 -2.74 -8.18 9.39
CA PRO A 31 -2.05 -9.44 9.12
C PRO A 31 -2.80 -10.35 8.13
N ALA A 32 -4.14 -10.28 8.10
CA ALA A 32 -4.95 -11.08 7.18
C ALA A 32 -4.64 -10.75 5.72
N LEU A 33 -4.60 -9.46 5.36
CA LEU A 33 -4.23 -9.02 4.02
C LEU A 33 -2.83 -9.50 3.62
N ALA A 34 -1.88 -9.43 4.54
CA ALA A 34 -0.51 -9.90 4.26
C ALA A 34 -0.46 -11.41 4.02
N GLN A 35 -1.26 -12.19 4.74
CA GLN A 35 -1.38 -13.63 4.54
C GLN A 35 -2.01 -13.97 3.18
N GLU A 36 -3.05 -13.24 2.77
CA GLU A 36 -3.67 -13.39 1.45
C GLU A 36 -2.69 -13.07 0.32
N ILE A 37 -1.94 -11.96 0.44
CA ILE A 37 -0.87 -11.60 -0.51
C ILE A 37 0.18 -12.71 -0.57
N ALA A 38 0.65 -13.20 0.58
CA ALA A 38 1.64 -14.26 0.66
C ALA A 38 1.16 -15.57 0.00
N ALA A 39 -0.10 -15.95 0.28
CA ALA A 39 -0.72 -17.12 -0.34
C ALA A 39 -0.82 -16.98 -1.87
N TYR A 40 -1.22 -15.81 -2.37
CA TYR A 40 -1.29 -15.52 -3.81
C TYR A 40 0.09 -15.60 -4.48
N LEU A 41 1.13 -15.12 -3.80
CA LEU A 41 2.51 -15.16 -4.29
C LEU A 41 3.21 -16.52 -4.10
N GLY A 42 2.59 -17.46 -3.37
CA GLY A 42 3.18 -18.76 -3.05
C GLY A 42 4.40 -18.67 -2.13
N ILE A 43 4.47 -17.66 -1.25
CA ILE A 43 5.56 -17.46 -0.30
C ILE A 43 5.02 -17.33 1.12
N PRO A 44 5.80 -17.66 2.16
CA PRO A 44 5.36 -17.44 3.54
C PRO A 44 5.45 -15.97 3.96
N VAL A 45 4.64 -15.57 4.94
CA VAL A 45 4.90 -14.36 5.73
C VAL A 45 6.06 -14.66 6.67
N GLY A 46 7.12 -13.85 6.61
CA GLY A 46 8.32 -14.02 7.41
C GLY A 46 8.06 -13.87 8.91
N PRO A 47 8.73 -14.68 9.76
CA PRO A 47 8.54 -14.64 11.19
C PRO A 47 9.17 -13.37 11.80
N ARG A 48 8.43 -12.74 12.70
CA ARG A 48 8.90 -11.59 13.49
C ARG A 48 8.35 -11.62 14.91
N VAL A 49 9.04 -10.99 15.81
CA VAL A 49 8.52 -10.61 17.13
C VAL A 49 8.09 -9.15 17.08
N SER A 50 6.90 -8.87 17.56
CA SER A 50 6.44 -7.51 17.85
C SER A 50 5.92 -7.49 19.28
N LYS A 51 6.43 -6.58 20.10
CA LYS A 51 6.05 -6.40 21.50
C LYS A 51 5.84 -4.93 21.78
N ARG A 52 4.91 -4.64 22.67
CA ARG A 52 4.72 -3.31 23.23
C ARG A 52 5.15 -3.34 24.70
N PHE A 53 6.00 -2.39 25.09
CA PHE A 53 6.38 -2.19 26.48
C PHE A 53 5.27 -1.48 27.25
N ALA A 54 5.37 -1.47 28.58
CA ALA A 54 4.35 -0.88 29.44
C ALA A 54 4.18 0.65 29.25
N ASP A 55 5.21 1.33 28.80
CA ASP A 55 5.22 2.75 28.44
C ASP A 55 4.68 3.04 27.03
N GLY A 56 4.36 1.97 26.27
CA GLY A 56 3.81 2.07 24.91
C GLY A 56 4.84 1.97 23.79
N GLU A 57 6.13 1.93 24.08
CA GLU A 57 7.17 1.73 23.07
C GLU A 57 7.05 0.37 22.37
N LEU A 58 7.42 0.34 21.10
CA LEU A 58 7.38 -0.88 20.28
C LEU A 58 8.78 -1.48 20.17
N TYR A 59 8.83 -2.80 20.28
CA TYR A 59 10.00 -3.61 19.98
C TYR A 59 9.69 -4.55 18.83
N ILE A 60 10.55 -4.55 17.79
CA ILE A 60 10.41 -5.43 16.63
C ILE A 60 11.73 -6.15 16.37
N GLN A 61 11.62 -7.45 16.07
CA GLN A 61 12.75 -8.29 15.69
C GLN A 61 12.38 -9.20 14.54
N ILE A 62 13.11 -9.13 13.45
CA ILE A 62 13.03 -10.09 12.35
C ILE A 62 13.72 -11.38 12.78
N GLN A 63 13.04 -12.53 12.58
CA GLN A 63 13.49 -13.82 13.10
C GLN A 63 14.12 -14.74 12.06
N GLU A 64 14.41 -14.23 10.87
CA GLU A 64 15.12 -14.96 9.83
C GLU A 64 16.21 -14.10 9.20
N SER A 65 17.15 -14.72 8.49
CA SER A 65 18.16 -13.99 7.74
C SER A 65 17.58 -13.39 6.47
N ILE A 66 17.68 -12.07 6.37
CA ILE A 66 17.21 -11.28 5.22
C ILE A 66 18.36 -10.60 4.48
N ARG A 67 19.60 -10.98 4.78
CA ARG A 67 20.78 -10.40 4.13
C ARG A 67 20.74 -10.61 2.62
N GLY A 68 20.81 -9.51 1.87
CA GLY A 68 20.77 -9.52 0.42
C GLY A 68 19.40 -9.85 -0.19
N CYS A 69 18.34 -9.93 0.63
CA CYS A 69 16.98 -10.16 0.17
C CYS A 69 16.27 -8.86 -0.20
N ASP A 70 15.25 -8.99 -1.03
CA ASP A 70 14.26 -7.95 -1.32
C ASP A 70 13.09 -8.13 -0.34
N VAL A 71 12.94 -7.16 0.52
CA VAL A 71 11.97 -7.20 1.62
C VAL A 71 10.77 -6.34 1.30
N PHE A 72 9.59 -6.91 1.42
CA PHE A 72 8.30 -6.23 1.32
C PHE A 72 7.66 -6.17 2.70
N LEU A 73 7.35 -4.96 3.17
CA LEU A 73 6.73 -4.70 4.46
C LEU A 73 5.29 -4.25 4.25
N VAL A 74 4.32 -5.12 4.52
CA VAL A 74 2.89 -4.81 4.37
C VAL A 74 2.39 -4.19 5.67
N GLN A 75 2.10 -2.88 5.63
CA GLN A 75 1.60 -2.16 6.79
C GLN A 75 0.71 -1.00 6.36
N PRO A 76 -0.62 -1.17 6.28
CA PRO A 76 -1.54 -0.05 6.24
C PRO A 76 -1.32 0.87 7.44
N THR A 77 -1.17 2.17 7.22
CA THR A 77 -1.01 3.14 8.32
C THR A 77 -2.36 3.76 8.70
N CYS A 78 -3.40 2.90 8.81
CA CYS A 78 -4.73 3.27 9.32
C CYS A 78 -4.72 3.46 10.85
N ALA A 79 -5.88 3.74 11.43
CA ALA A 79 -6.01 3.93 12.88
C ALA A 79 -5.62 2.65 13.67
N PRO A 80 -4.85 2.78 14.76
CA PRO A 80 -4.22 3.98 15.30
C PRO A 80 -2.99 4.40 14.47
N VAL A 81 -3.13 5.54 13.76
CA VAL A 81 -2.20 5.96 12.69
C VAL A 81 -0.75 6.09 13.16
N ASN A 82 -0.54 6.71 14.31
CA ASN A 82 0.81 6.96 14.85
C ASN A 82 1.52 5.66 15.21
N ASP A 83 0.78 4.72 15.79
CA ASP A 83 1.32 3.41 16.18
C ASP A 83 1.75 2.62 14.95
N HIS A 84 0.87 2.52 13.96
CA HIS A 84 1.15 1.76 12.74
C HIS A 84 2.26 2.41 11.89
N LEU A 85 2.32 3.74 11.85
CA LEU A 85 3.41 4.44 11.18
C LEU A 85 4.74 4.18 11.89
N MET A 86 4.78 4.34 13.23
CA MET A 86 6.01 4.08 14.00
C MET A 86 6.43 2.61 13.88
N GLU A 87 5.49 1.68 13.93
CA GLU A 87 5.76 0.26 13.72
C GLU A 87 6.44 0.02 12.36
N LEU A 88 5.91 0.61 11.29
CA LEU A 88 6.51 0.49 9.95
C LEU A 88 7.95 1.03 9.94
N LEU A 89 8.19 2.21 10.51
CA LEU A 89 9.53 2.82 10.56
C LEU A 89 10.53 1.93 11.31
N ILE A 90 10.12 1.34 12.44
CA ILE A 90 10.96 0.41 13.23
C ILE A 90 11.23 -0.87 12.44
N MET A 91 10.24 -1.42 11.71
CA MET A 91 10.44 -2.60 10.85
C MET A 91 11.44 -2.29 9.73
N VAL A 92 11.34 -1.12 9.11
CA VAL A 92 12.28 -0.68 8.06
C VAL A 92 13.70 -0.59 8.61
N ASP A 93 13.90 0.05 9.76
CA ASP A 93 15.23 0.17 10.39
C ASP A 93 15.81 -1.22 10.75
N ALA A 94 14.98 -2.12 11.28
CA ALA A 94 15.39 -3.50 11.56
C ALA A 94 15.86 -4.22 10.29
N CYS A 95 15.13 -4.10 9.19
CA CYS A 95 15.50 -4.70 7.91
C CYS A 95 16.77 -4.09 7.32
N ARG A 96 16.92 -2.76 7.39
CA ARG A 96 18.11 -2.04 6.96
C ARG A 96 19.35 -2.51 7.73
N ARG A 97 19.27 -2.61 9.05
CA ARG A 97 20.37 -3.09 9.91
C ARG A 97 20.68 -4.57 9.68
N ALA A 98 19.69 -5.36 9.28
CA ALA A 98 19.89 -6.77 8.89
C ALA A 98 20.43 -6.94 7.47
N SER A 99 20.83 -5.84 6.78
CA SER A 99 21.43 -5.82 5.45
C SER A 99 20.49 -6.36 4.36
N ALA A 100 19.19 -6.04 4.42
CA ALA A 100 18.29 -6.20 3.28
C ALA A 100 18.86 -5.47 2.06
N ARG A 101 18.68 -6.03 0.86
CA ARG A 101 19.15 -5.42 -0.41
C ARG A 101 18.25 -4.25 -0.80
N GLN A 102 16.95 -4.48 -0.73
CA GLN A 102 15.91 -3.47 -0.99
C GLN A 102 14.79 -3.64 0.03
N ILE A 103 14.18 -2.52 0.40
CA ILE A 103 13.04 -2.48 1.30
C ILE A 103 11.91 -1.73 0.59
N THR A 104 10.83 -2.44 0.30
CA THR A 104 9.60 -1.87 -0.26
C THR A 104 8.55 -1.77 0.83
N ALA A 105 8.08 -0.57 1.11
CA ALA A 105 6.96 -0.35 2.00
C ALA A 105 5.65 -0.48 1.20
N VAL A 106 4.85 -1.49 1.53
CA VAL A 106 3.52 -1.73 0.95
C VAL A 106 2.49 -1.13 1.90
N ILE A 107 1.92 0.00 1.52
CA ILE A 107 1.06 0.83 2.36
C ILE A 107 -0.32 0.96 1.70
N PRO A 108 -1.21 -0.04 1.83
CA PRO A 108 -2.55 -0.02 1.24
C PRO A 108 -3.42 1.14 1.72
N TYR A 109 -3.15 1.67 2.91
CA TYR A 109 -3.73 2.90 3.41
C TYR A 109 -2.62 3.82 3.91
N TYR A 110 -2.46 4.97 3.23
CA TYR A 110 -1.45 5.96 3.57
C TYR A 110 -2.01 6.99 4.55
N GLY A 111 -1.64 6.86 5.80
CA GLY A 111 -2.03 7.78 6.85
C GLY A 111 -1.49 9.20 6.60
N TYR A 112 -2.21 10.21 7.09
CA TYR A 112 -1.90 11.63 6.88
C TYR A 112 -2.01 12.13 5.43
N ALA A 113 -2.46 11.30 4.47
CA ALA A 113 -2.61 11.69 3.07
C ALA A 113 -3.48 12.93 2.87
N ARG A 114 -4.49 13.16 3.72
CA ARG A 114 -5.38 14.32 3.64
C ARG A 114 -4.67 15.66 3.92
N ALA A 115 -3.52 15.65 4.59
CA ALA A 115 -2.70 16.84 4.84
C ALA A 115 -1.64 16.98 3.74
N ASP A 116 -2.07 17.01 2.47
CA ASP A 116 -1.25 17.08 1.26
C ASP A 116 -0.89 18.53 0.85
N ARG A 117 -1.59 19.50 1.38
CA ARG A 117 -1.37 20.93 1.09
C ARG A 117 -1.70 21.78 2.31
N LYS A 118 -1.21 23.00 2.31
CA LYS A 118 -1.62 24.01 3.28
C LYS A 118 -2.96 24.62 2.85
N THR A 119 -3.89 24.71 3.76
CA THR A 119 -5.17 25.41 3.61
C THR A 119 -5.16 26.77 4.32
N ALA A 120 -4.26 26.91 5.30
CA ALA A 120 -4.03 28.16 6.02
C ALA A 120 -2.53 28.38 6.29
N GLY A 121 -2.19 29.53 6.84
CA GLY A 121 -0.82 29.82 7.25
C GLY A 121 -0.35 28.92 8.42
N ARG A 122 0.94 28.58 8.44
CA ARG A 122 1.63 27.84 9.53
C ARG A 122 1.16 26.38 9.73
N GLU A 123 0.52 25.79 8.73
CA GLU A 123 0.17 24.37 8.70
C GLU A 123 1.35 23.53 8.19
N SER A 124 1.36 22.27 8.61
CA SER A 124 2.27 21.27 8.04
C SER A 124 1.71 20.69 6.73
N ILE A 125 2.59 20.15 5.89
CA ILE A 125 2.24 19.21 4.82
C ILE A 125 2.64 17.83 5.32
N THR A 126 1.77 17.22 6.13
CA THR A 126 2.13 16.01 6.86
C THR A 126 2.30 14.81 5.93
N ALA A 127 1.60 14.79 4.79
CA ALA A 127 1.84 13.77 3.76
C ALA A 127 3.29 13.77 3.26
N LYS A 128 3.91 14.95 3.04
CA LYS A 128 5.33 15.07 2.68
C LYS A 128 6.25 14.69 3.84
N LEU A 129 5.90 15.08 5.07
CA LEU A 129 6.68 14.69 6.25
C LEU A 129 6.77 13.17 6.37
N VAL A 130 5.66 12.45 6.23
CA VAL A 130 5.63 10.98 6.28
C VAL A 130 6.46 10.37 5.16
N ALA A 131 6.38 10.92 3.93
CA ALA A 131 7.21 10.47 2.81
C ALA A 131 8.71 10.61 3.11
N ASN A 132 9.11 11.72 3.72
CA ASN A 132 10.50 11.94 4.13
C ASN A 132 10.93 10.97 5.24
N LEU A 133 10.08 10.71 6.25
CA LEU A 133 10.38 9.75 7.32
C LEU A 133 10.59 8.35 6.77
N LEU A 134 9.76 7.90 5.82
CA LEU A 134 9.91 6.61 5.16
C LEU A 134 11.25 6.52 4.41
N LYS A 135 11.60 7.53 3.62
CA LYS A 135 12.88 7.58 2.92
C LYS A 135 14.06 7.53 3.88
N GLU A 136 14.07 8.39 4.91
CA GLU A 136 15.16 8.49 5.87
C GLU A 136 15.30 7.22 6.73
N SER A 137 14.23 6.51 7.02
CA SER A 137 14.29 5.21 7.71
C SER A 137 14.99 4.14 6.87
N GLY A 138 14.98 4.26 5.54
CA GLY A 138 15.67 3.34 4.62
C GLY A 138 14.78 2.63 3.61
N VAL A 139 13.54 3.10 3.42
CA VAL A 139 12.67 2.61 2.34
C VAL A 139 13.28 2.97 0.98
N ASN A 140 13.34 1.99 0.08
CA ASN A 140 13.85 2.18 -1.29
C ASN A 140 12.72 2.39 -2.30
N ARG A 141 11.51 1.90 -2.02
CA ARG A 141 10.31 1.99 -2.86
C ARG A 141 9.06 1.99 -1.99
N VAL A 142 8.06 2.73 -2.40
CA VAL A 142 6.72 2.68 -1.80
C VAL A 142 5.74 2.10 -2.80
N LEU A 143 4.83 1.24 -2.34
CA LEU A 143 3.65 0.82 -3.06
C LEU A 143 2.45 1.26 -2.23
N ALA A 144 1.64 2.15 -2.76
CA ALA A 144 0.46 2.70 -2.09
C ALA A 144 -0.80 2.47 -2.93
N MET A 145 -1.95 2.38 -2.27
CA MET A 145 -3.25 2.25 -2.94
C MET A 145 -4.10 3.48 -2.62
N ASP A 146 -4.84 3.96 -3.63
CA ASP A 146 -5.85 5.03 -3.51
C ASP A 146 -5.36 6.22 -2.66
N LEU A 147 -4.23 6.81 -3.05
CA LEU A 147 -3.74 8.02 -2.40
C LEU A 147 -4.80 9.12 -2.48
N HIS A 148 -4.97 9.88 -1.41
CA HIS A 148 -5.96 10.97 -1.31
C HIS A 148 -5.91 11.95 -2.50
N SER A 149 -4.73 12.19 -3.03
CA SER A 149 -4.53 12.92 -4.29
C SER A 149 -3.34 12.34 -5.05
N ALA A 150 -3.41 12.32 -6.39
CA ALA A 150 -2.36 11.75 -7.23
C ALA A 150 -1.01 12.48 -7.08
N GLN A 151 -1.04 13.77 -6.75
CA GLN A 151 0.17 14.58 -6.55
C GLN A 151 1.03 14.11 -5.36
N ILE A 152 0.49 13.35 -4.40
CA ILE A 152 1.26 12.80 -3.27
C ILE A 152 2.40 11.91 -3.76
N GLN A 153 2.26 11.26 -4.93
CA GLN A 153 3.37 10.51 -5.54
C GLN A 153 4.63 11.38 -5.71
N GLY A 154 4.45 12.66 -6.05
CA GLY A 154 5.54 13.61 -6.18
C GLY A 154 6.21 14.04 -4.86
N TYR A 155 5.67 13.62 -3.70
CA TYR A 155 6.29 13.88 -2.40
C TYR A 155 7.38 12.88 -2.06
N PHE A 156 7.42 11.75 -2.74
CA PHE A 156 8.45 10.75 -2.54
C PHE A 156 9.66 11.06 -3.40
N ASP A 157 10.84 11.18 -2.78
CA ASP A 157 12.12 11.26 -3.49
C ASP A 157 12.68 9.85 -3.81
N ILE A 158 11.83 8.83 -3.71
CA ILE A 158 12.05 7.43 -4.05
C ILE A 158 10.89 6.95 -4.94
N PRO A 159 11.05 5.89 -5.72
CA PRO A 159 9.95 5.34 -6.52
C PRO A 159 8.70 5.07 -5.68
N CYS A 160 7.56 5.53 -6.20
CA CYS A 160 6.25 5.32 -5.60
C CYS A 160 5.30 4.73 -6.65
N ASP A 161 4.88 3.49 -6.44
CA ASP A 161 3.88 2.85 -7.27
C ASP A 161 2.50 3.12 -6.65
N HIS A 162 1.66 3.84 -7.38
CA HIS A 162 0.29 4.12 -6.97
C HIS A 162 -0.66 3.18 -7.71
N ILE A 163 -1.27 2.25 -6.99
CA ILE A 163 -2.29 1.35 -7.52
C ILE A 163 -3.68 1.82 -7.13
N TYR A 164 -4.67 1.44 -7.94
CA TYR A 164 -6.06 1.84 -7.74
C TYR A 164 -6.92 0.63 -7.39
N GLY A 165 -7.78 0.77 -6.39
CA GLY A 165 -8.76 -0.23 -6.00
C GLY A 165 -9.99 -0.28 -6.92
N ALA A 166 -10.25 0.79 -7.67
CA ALA A 166 -11.40 0.89 -8.54
C ALA A 166 -11.57 -0.28 -9.51
N PRO A 167 -10.55 -0.77 -10.23
CA PRO A 167 -10.69 -1.93 -11.11
C PRO A 167 -11.22 -3.18 -10.38
N VAL A 168 -10.74 -3.44 -9.16
CA VAL A 168 -11.17 -4.58 -8.35
C VAL A 168 -12.65 -4.44 -7.95
N LEU A 169 -13.07 -3.23 -7.59
CA LEU A 169 -14.46 -2.93 -7.26
C LEU A 169 -15.37 -3.09 -8.48
N VAL A 170 -14.94 -2.59 -9.64
CA VAL A 170 -15.68 -2.72 -10.90
C VAL A 170 -15.84 -4.19 -11.28
N ASP A 171 -14.77 -4.97 -11.24
CA ASP A 171 -14.82 -6.40 -11.55
C ASP A 171 -15.78 -7.14 -10.59
N TYR A 172 -15.74 -6.82 -9.31
CA TYR A 172 -16.68 -7.38 -8.33
C TYR A 172 -18.13 -6.99 -8.62
N LEU A 173 -18.42 -5.72 -8.90
CA LEU A 173 -19.76 -5.25 -9.20
C LEU A 173 -20.30 -5.86 -10.49
N ALA A 174 -19.45 -6.07 -11.50
CA ALA A 174 -19.83 -6.72 -12.75
C ALA A 174 -20.31 -8.17 -12.58
N THR A 175 -19.94 -8.82 -11.48
CA THR A 175 -20.43 -10.17 -11.15
C THR A 175 -21.83 -10.18 -10.50
N ARG A 176 -22.38 -9.00 -10.18
CA ARG A 176 -23.67 -8.86 -9.51
C ARG A 176 -24.74 -8.45 -10.49
N ASP A 177 -25.93 -9.02 -10.37
CA ASP A 177 -27.13 -8.52 -11.04
C ASP A 177 -27.70 -7.36 -10.22
N LEU A 178 -27.30 -6.15 -10.58
CA LEU A 178 -27.65 -4.93 -9.83
C LEU A 178 -28.88 -4.20 -10.40
N GLY A 179 -29.43 -4.65 -11.54
CA GLY A 179 -30.53 -3.96 -12.22
C GLY A 179 -30.13 -2.55 -12.68
N GLU A 180 -31.00 -1.56 -12.47
CA GLU A 180 -30.64 -0.15 -12.72
C GLU A 180 -29.75 0.37 -11.61
N VAL A 181 -28.53 0.81 -11.96
CA VAL A 181 -27.52 1.30 -11.01
C VAL A 181 -27.43 2.82 -11.06
N VAL A 182 -27.45 3.45 -9.89
CA VAL A 182 -27.12 4.87 -9.73
C VAL A 182 -25.84 4.96 -8.90
N VAL A 183 -24.81 5.57 -9.47
CA VAL A 183 -23.56 5.83 -8.75
C VAL A 183 -23.65 7.20 -8.07
N VAL A 184 -23.37 7.24 -6.78
CA VAL A 184 -23.42 8.47 -5.98
C VAL A 184 -22.05 8.73 -5.37
N SER A 185 -21.46 9.87 -5.69
CA SER A 185 -20.23 10.33 -5.05
C SER A 185 -20.55 11.12 -3.76
N PRO A 186 -19.84 10.88 -2.66
CA PRO A 186 -20.05 11.59 -1.39
C PRO A 186 -19.60 13.06 -1.45
N ASP A 187 -18.74 13.42 -2.38
CA ASP A 187 -18.24 14.79 -2.57
C ASP A 187 -17.85 15.08 -4.02
N VAL A 188 -17.62 16.38 -4.32
CA VAL A 188 -17.24 16.84 -5.67
C VAL A 188 -15.84 16.34 -6.09
N GLY A 189 -14.98 16.04 -5.14
CA GLY A 189 -13.63 15.49 -5.40
C GLY A 189 -13.71 14.05 -5.94
N GLY A 190 -14.64 13.24 -5.43
CA GLY A 190 -14.89 11.88 -5.88
C GLY A 190 -15.41 11.80 -7.32
N VAL A 191 -16.22 12.77 -7.77
CA VAL A 191 -16.73 12.81 -9.14
C VAL A 191 -15.61 12.81 -10.18
N ARG A 192 -14.51 13.50 -9.94
CA ARG A 192 -13.36 13.54 -10.87
C ARG A 192 -12.61 12.21 -10.99
N SER A 193 -12.58 11.40 -9.95
CA SER A 193 -11.94 10.09 -10.03
C SER A 193 -12.79 9.10 -10.83
N GLU A 194 -14.10 9.32 -10.90
CA GLU A 194 -15.04 8.50 -11.67
C GLU A 194 -15.04 8.85 -13.17
N GLU A 195 -14.83 10.12 -13.54
CA GLU A 195 -14.67 10.54 -14.94
C GLU A 195 -13.46 9.86 -15.59
N HIS A 196 -12.33 9.77 -14.91
CA HIS A 196 -11.14 9.06 -15.41
C HIS A 196 -11.36 7.54 -15.54
N THR A 197 -12.26 6.96 -14.75
CA THR A 197 -12.58 5.53 -14.85
C THR A 197 -13.48 5.26 -16.06
N SER A 198 -14.35 6.22 -16.44
CA SER A 198 -15.22 6.12 -17.62
C SER A 198 -14.46 6.33 -18.94
N GLU A 199 -13.41 7.15 -18.97
CA GLU A 199 -12.57 7.35 -20.17
C GLU A 199 -11.71 6.12 -20.51
N LEU A 200 -11.31 5.31 -19.52
CA LEU A 200 -10.60 4.06 -19.75
C LEU A 200 -11.49 2.96 -20.36
N GLN A 201 -12.82 3.15 -20.41
CA GLN A 201 -13.77 2.22 -21.02
C GLN A 201 -14.11 2.57 -22.47
N SER A 202 -13.60 3.67 -23.02
CA SER A 202 -13.92 4.15 -24.38
C SER A 202 -12.83 3.89 -25.42
N HIS A 203 -11.83 3.04 -25.12
CA HIS A 203 -10.78 2.64 -26.07
C HIS A 203 -10.66 1.12 -26.18
#